data_4966bfb31c5164dc74d9689718ea16f1
#
_entry.id   4966bfb31c5164dc74d9689718ea16f1
#
_cell.length_a   1.000
_cell.length_b   1.000
_cell.length_c   1.000
_cell.angle_alpha   90.00
_cell.angle_beta   90.00
_cell.angle_gamma   90.00
#
_symmetry.space_group_name_H-M   'P 1'
#
loop_
_entity.id
_entity.type
_entity.pdbx_description
1 polymer ?
#
loop_
_entity_poly.entity_id
_entity_poly.type
_entity_poly.pdbx_seq_one_letter_code
_entity_poly.pdbx_strand_id
1 'polypeptide(L)'
;MLLETEGLTKRFGGITAVDGVDFALEAGELCSIIGPNGAGKTTFFNLLTGVLEPSDGRIRFDPPDRADSDASVDITAASPDETALAGIHRSYQITNLFPTLSVLENVRVAAQASRGNDSWKLWRNVTEFEDHYAEATRILERIGLAGDAETVTENLSHGEKRSLEIGVALAGDPDLLLLDEPTAGVSSEGVEEVVALIEDVAADHSVMLIEHNMEVVMDISDRIAVLHRGELIADGPPEDVRGDEVVQEAYLGGYGREGSEDGFAESETATDDGDAAADGGRRVRAGGEPR
;
A
#
# COMPACT_ATOMS: atom_id res chain seq x y z
N MET A 1 -2.49 -9.17 -19.96
CA MET A 1 -1.42 -9.26 -18.94
C MET A 1 -0.82 -7.89 -18.81
N LEU A 2 -0.81 -7.33 -17.61
CA LEU A 2 -0.25 -5.99 -17.35
C LEU A 2 1.19 -6.06 -16.85
N LEU A 3 1.44 -6.98 -15.89
CA LEU A 3 2.75 -7.19 -15.29
C LEU A 3 3.06 -8.69 -15.28
N GLU A 4 4.32 -9.05 -15.58
CA GLU A 4 4.80 -10.42 -15.54
C GLU A 4 6.20 -10.48 -14.93
N THR A 5 6.44 -11.43 -14.03
CA THR A 5 7.78 -11.77 -13.53
C THR A 5 8.12 -13.21 -13.89
N GLU A 6 9.34 -13.44 -14.35
CA GLU A 6 9.87 -14.75 -14.70
C GLU A 6 11.11 -15.05 -13.86
N GLY A 7 11.04 -16.05 -12.98
CA GLY A 7 12.14 -16.49 -12.14
C GLY A 7 12.73 -15.41 -11.25
N LEU A 8 11.91 -14.42 -10.85
CA LEU A 8 12.39 -13.22 -10.16
C LEU A 8 13.05 -13.57 -8.83
N THR A 9 14.32 -13.21 -8.70
CA THR A 9 15.14 -13.60 -7.54
C THR A 9 15.91 -12.40 -6.98
N LYS A 10 15.93 -12.27 -5.64
CA LYS A 10 16.77 -11.31 -4.92
C LYS A 10 17.53 -11.95 -3.79
N ARG A 11 18.85 -11.79 -3.83
CA ARG A 11 19.78 -12.26 -2.81
C ARG A 11 20.47 -11.10 -2.13
N PHE A 12 20.57 -11.16 -0.81
CA PHE A 12 21.33 -10.25 0.02
C PHE A 12 22.42 -11.05 0.77
N GLY A 13 23.64 -11.08 0.23
CA GLY A 13 24.67 -11.94 0.76
C GLY A 13 24.26 -13.41 0.76
N GLY A 14 24.12 -14.01 1.94
CA GLY A 14 23.72 -15.42 2.09
C GLY A 14 22.22 -15.66 2.21
N ILE A 15 21.38 -14.61 2.12
CA ILE A 15 19.92 -14.70 2.30
C ILE A 15 19.25 -14.49 0.94
N THR A 16 18.38 -15.41 0.52
CA THR A 16 17.48 -15.22 -0.61
C THR A 16 16.16 -14.69 -0.08
N ALA A 17 15.82 -13.45 -0.43
CA ALA A 17 14.61 -12.77 0.06
C ALA A 17 13.42 -12.93 -0.90
N VAL A 18 13.69 -13.11 -2.20
CA VAL A 18 12.73 -13.51 -3.23
C VAL A 18 13.44 -14.59 -4.06
N ASP A 19 12.80 -15.74 -4.28
CA ASP A 19 13.42 -16.93 -4.86
C ASP A 19 12.57 -17.51 -5.99
N GLY A 20 12.93 -17.17 -7.22
CA GLY A 20 12.34 -17.72 -8.43
C GLY A 20 10.85 -17.43 -8.59
N VAL A 21 10.38 -16.24 -8.21
CA VAL A 21 8.96 -15.91 -8.27
C VAL A 21 8.51 -15.66 -9.71
N ASP A 22 7.61 -16.52 -10.18
CA ASP A 22 6.82 -16.35 -11.39
C ASP A 22 5.44 -15.81 -10.99
N PHE A 23 5.13 -14.60 -11.42
CA PHE A 23 3.88 -13.91 -11.08
C PHE A 23 3.38 -13.13 -12.29
N ALA A 24 2.08 -13.06 -12.44
CA ALA A 24 1.42 -12.30 -13.49
C ALA A 24 0.24 -11.50 -12.91
N LEU A 25 -0.01 -10.29 -13.42
CA LEU A 25 -1.16 -9.45 -13.08
C LEU A 25 -1.90 -9.06 -14.34
N GLU A 26 -3.22 -9.18 -14.32
CA GLU A 26 -4.05 -8.67 -15.41
C GLU A 26 -4.37 -7.18 -15.22
N ALA A 27 -4.69 -6.51 -16.33
CA ALA A 27 -5.11 -5.11 -16.25
C ALA A 27 -6.49 -5.01 -15.57
N GLY A 28 -6.65 -4.03 -14.67
CA GLY A 28 -7.89 -3.80 -13.92
C GLY A 28 -8.11 -4.78 -12.76
N GLU A 29 -7.10 -5.56 -12.37
CA GLU A 29 -7.16 -6.50 -11.25
C GLU A 29 -6.70 -5.86 -9.95
N LEU A 30 -7.40 -6.10 -8.83
CA LEU A 30 -6.94 -5.83 -7.47
C LEU A 30 -6.37 -7.11 -6.88
N CYS A 31 -5.03 -7.17 -6.79
CA CYS A 31 -4.31 -8.33 -6.27
C CYS A 31 -3.62 -8.01 -4.94
N SER A 32 -3.96 -8.74 -3.89
CA SER A 32 -3.27 -8.63 -2.60
C SER A 32 -2.09 -9.60 -2.49
N ILE A 33 -0.96 -9.08 -2.01
CA ILE A 33 0.24 -9.87 -1.69
C ILE A 33 0.32 -10.04 -0.19
N ILE A 34 0.10 -11.26 0.28
CA ILE A 34 0.11 -11.58 1.71
C ILE A 34 1.26 -12.53 2.07
N GLY A 35 1.46 -12.74 3.35
CA GLY A 35 2.49 -13.65 3.87
C GLY A 35 3.04 -13.16 5.22
N PRO A 36 3.68 -14.04 6.01
CA PRO A 36 4.24 -13.68 7.30
C PRO A 36 5.36 -12.62 7.19
N ASN A 37 5.75 -12.07 8.34
CA ASN A 37 6.89 -11.14 8.39
C ASN A 37 8.17 -11.82 7.89
N GLY A 38 8.91 -11.14 7.01
CA GLY A 38 10.09 -11.70 6.38
C GLY A 38 9.81 -12.63 5.18
N ALA A 39 8.56 -12.75 4.72
CA ALA A 39 8.21 -13.56 3.55
C ALA A 39 8.77 -13.04 2.22
N GLY A 40 9.22 -11.77 2.15
CA GLY A 40 9.76 -11.17 0.94
C GLY A 40 8.86 -10.12 0.27
N LYS A 41 7.66 -9.84 0.81
CA LYS A 41 6.66 -8.93 0.20
C LYS A 41 7.23 -7.55 -0.16
N THR A 42 7.79 -6.83 0.80
CA THR A 42 8.40 -5.51 0.58
C THR A 42 9.59 -5.59 -0.40
N THR A 43 10.36 -6.68 -0.37
CA THR A 43 11.45 -6.90 -1.33
C THR A 43 10.88 -7.09 -2.73
N PHE A 44 9.79 -7.85 -2.88
CA PHE A 44 9.10 -8.03 -4.15
C PHE A 44 8.58 -6.70 -4.70
N PHE A 45 7.90 -5.88 -3.91
CA PHE A 45 7.49 -4.53 -4.33
C PHE A 45 8.68 -3.63 -4.70
N ASN A 46 9.77 -3.70 -3.95
CA ASN A 46 10.99 -2.94 -4.27
C ASN A 46 11.64 -3.35 -5.59
N LEU A 47 11.51 -4.62 -5.99
CA LEU A 47 11.95 -5.10 -7.30
C LEU A 47 11.04 -4.56 -8.41
N LEU A 48 9.72 -4.62 -8.24
CA LEU A 48 8.75 -4.13 -9.23
C LEU A 48 8.87 -2.61 -9.46
N THR A 49 9.30 -1.85 -8.46
CA THR A 49 9.45 -0.40 -8.53
C THR A 49 10.87 0.08 -8.84
N GLY A 50 11.79 -0.83 -9.17
CA GLY A 50 13.17 -0.46 -9.49
C GLY A 50 14.01 0.06 -8.31
N VAL A 51 13.46 0.06 -7.07
CA VAL A 51 14.20 0.40 -5.84
C VAL A 51 15.32 -0.61 -5.57
N LEU A 52 15.09 -1.87 -5.95
CA LEU A 52 16.07 -2.93 -5.91
C LEU A 52 16.22 -3.56 -7.28
N GLU A 53 17.45 -3.75 -7.72
CA GLU A 53 17.77 -4.53 -8.91
C GLU A 53 17.68 -6.04 -8.59
N PRO A 54 17.02 -6.88 -9.39
CA PRO A 54 17.00 -8.32 -9.18
C PRO A 54 18.39 -8.95 -9.30
N SER A 55 18.59 -10.07 -8.60
CA SER A 55 19.80 -10.87 -8.73
C SER A 55 19.73 -11.84 -9.91
N ASP A 56 18.51 -12.21 -10.30
CA ASP A 56 18.19 -13.09 -11.44
C ASP A 56 16.70 -12.91 -11.80
N GLY A 57 16.29 -13.37 -12.98
CA GLY A 57 14.93 -13.27 -13.48
C GLY A 57 14.65 -12.01 -14.28
N ARG A 58 13.37 -11.79 -14.61
CA ARG A 58 12.92 -10.68 -15.46
C ARG A 58 11.61 -10.10 -14.96
N ILE A 59 11.38 -8.82 -15.27
CA ILE A 59 10.13 -8.11 -15.04
C ILE A 59 9.71 -7.46 -16.36
N ARG A 60 8.48 -7.77 -16.81
CA ARG A 60 7.86 -7.16 -17.98
C ARG A 60 6.62 -6.39 -17.58
N PHE A 61 6.43 -5.26 -18.20
CA PHE A 61 5.28 -4.40 -18.00
C PHE A 61 4.67 -4.01 -19.33
N ASP A 62 3.34 -4.17 -19.47
CA ASP A 62 2.61 -3.96 -20.72
C ASP A 62 1.37 -3.09 -20.48
N PRO A 63 1.55 -1.75 -20.36
CA PRO A 63 0.46 -0.82 -20.10
C PRO A 63 -0.49 -0.74 -21.31
N PRO A 64 -1.83 -0.74 -21.06
CA PRO A 64 -2.85 -0.88 -22.11
C PRO A 64 -2.89 0.27 -23.11
N ASP A 65 -2.46 1.48 -22.73
CA ASP A 65 -2.60 2.70 -23.55
C ASP A 65 -1.35 3.05 -24.40
N ARG A 66 -0.33 2.22 -24.43
CA ARG A 66 0.81 2.40 -25.33
C ARG A 66 0.49 1.91 -26.73
N ALA A 67 -0.30 2.69 -27.45
CA ALA A 67 -0.87 2.37 -28.77
C ALA A 67 0.13 2.12 -29.93
N ASP A 68 1.44 2.24 -29.73
CA ASP A 68 2.45 2.17 -30.79
C ASP A 68 3.48 1.05 -30.67
N SER A 69 3.37 0.15 -29.68
CA SER A 69 4.27 -1.01 -29.60
C SER A 69 3.53 -2.27 -29.17
N ASP A 70 3.49 -3.27 -30.05
CA ASP A 70 3.07 -4.67 -29.76
C ASP A 70 4.02 -5.39 -28.77
N ALA A 71 4.88 -4.67 -28.08
CA ALA A 71 5.91 -5.25 -27.22
C ALA A 71 5.81 -4.73 -25.78
N SER A 72 5.62 -5.64 -24.84
CA SER A 72 5.83 -5.38 -23.41
C SER A 72 7.22 -4.77 -23.16
N VAL A 73 7.30 -3.86 -22.20
CA VAL A 73 8.56 -3.20 -21.82
C VAL A 73 9.28 -4.05 -20.77
N ASP A 74 10.54 -4.40 -21.02
CA ASP A 74 11.40 -4.99 -20.00
C ASP A 74 11.86 -3.89 -19.03
N ILE A 75 11.38 -3.98 -17.77
CA ILE A 75 11.71 -3.03 -16.69
C ILE A 75 12.66 -3.64 -15.65
N THR A 76 13.27 -4.77 -15.93
CA THR A 76 14.13 -5.53 -14.99
C THR A 76 15.24 -4.69 -14.38
N ALA A 77 15.86 -3.81 -15.17
CA ALA A 77 16.94 -2.92 -14.73
C ALA A 77 16.52 -1.44 -14.70
N ALA A 78 15.21 -1.16 -14.76
CA ALA A 78 14.72 0.21 -14.73
C ALA A 78 14.93 0.83 -13.33
N SER A 79 15.31 2.10 -13.31
CA SER A 79 15.37 2.90 -12.09
C SER A 79 13.96 3.27 -11.61
N PRO A 80 13.78 3.71 -10.35
CA PRO A 80 12.46 4.07 -9.83
C PRO A 80 11.74 5.16 -10.63
N ASP A 81 12.49 6.14 -11.17
CA ASP A 81 11.94 7.18 -12.02
C ASP A 81 11.53 6.65 -13.40
N GLU A 82 12.29 5.73 -14.00
CA GLU A 82 11.92 5.06 -15.25
C GLU A 82 10.68 4.17 -15.05
N THR A 83 10.60 3.46 -13.93
CA THR A 83 9.45 2.62 -13.57
C THR A 83 8.19 3.46 -13.36
N ALA A 84 8.32 4.60 -12.68
CA ALA A 84 7.20 5.54 -12.50
C ALA A 84 6.74 6.13 -13.83
N LEU A 85 7.66 6.53 -14.70
CA LEU A 85 7.34 7.01 -16.05
C LEU A 85 6.77 5.91 -16.98
N ALA A 86 7.02 4.64 -16.64
CA ALA A 86 6.38 3.51 -17.32
C ALA A 86 4.92 3.31 -16.91
N GLY A 87 4.45 3.89 -15.81
CA GLY A 87 3.08 3.80 -15.31
C GLY A 87 2.91 2.96 -14.03
N ILE A 88 4.01 2.60 -13.34
CA ILE A 88 3.96 1.90 -12.05
C ILE A 88 4.23 2.88 -10.93
N HIS A 89 3.23 3.21 -10.13
CA HIS A 89 3.37 4.10 -8.99
C HIS A 89 3.20 3.36 -7.67
N ARG A 90 3.83 3.87 -6.62
CA ARG A 90 3.75 3.29 -5.29
C ARG A 90 3.50 4.34 -4.22
N SER A 91 2.53 4.06 -3.32
CA SER A 91 2.47 4.74 -2.04
C SER A 91 3.46 4.08 -1.08
N TYR A 92 4.36 4.87 -0.49
CA TYR A 92 5.38 4.33 0.42
C TYR A 92 4.88 4.35 1.86
N GLN A 93 5.25 3.33 2.64
CA GLN A 93 4.97 3.24 4.08
C GLN A 93 5.63 4.37 4.90
N ILE A 94 6.69 5.00 4.38
CA ILE A 94 7.28 6.22 4.95
C ILE A 94 6.72 7.39 4.16
N THR A 95 5.96 8.23 4.83
CA THR A 95 5.27 9.42 4.31
C THR A 95 6.19 10.25 3.42
N ASN A 96 6.03 10.15 2.10
CA ASN A 96 6.73 11.00 1.12
C ASN A 96 5.99 12.33 0.89
N LEU A 97 5.08 12.70 1.80
CA LEU A 97 4.40 13.97 1.76
C LEU A 97 5.33 15.10 2.21
N PHE A 98 5.17 16.25 1.61
CA PHE A 98 5.81 17.47 2.07
C PHE A 98 4.99 18.05 3.23
N PRO A 99 5.41 17.88 4.50
CA PRO A 99 4.58 18.17 5.67
C PRO A 99 4.25 19.65 5.82
N THR A 100 5.10 20.51 5.28
CA THR A 100 4.95 21.99 5.34
C THR A 100 4.19 22.58 4.17
N LEU A 101 3.89 21.80 3.14
CA LEU A 101 3.04 22.23 2.03
C LEU A 101 1.57 21.94 2.33
N SER A 102 0.67 22.62 1.62
CA SER A 102 -0.75 22.30 1.67
C SER A 102 -1.05 20.96 1.01
N VAL A 103 -2.22 20.41 1.30
CA VAL A 103 -2.75 19.19 0.71
C VAL A 103 -2.77 19.33 -0.82
N LEU A 104 -3.28 20.44 -1.34
CA LEU A 104 -3.32 20.73 -2.78
C LEU A 104 -1.92 20.78 -3.40
N GLU A 105 -0.96 21.45 -2.75
CA GLU A 105 0.39 21.58 -3.26
C GLU A 105 1.13 20.23 -3.32
N ASN A 106 0.87 19.31 -2.39
CA ASN A 106 1.43 17.96 -2.44
C ASN A 106 1.00 17.22 -3.72
N VAL A 107 -0.30 17.21 -4.01
CA VAL A 107 -0.83 16.56 -5.21
C VAL A 107 -0.37 17.28 -6.48
N ARG A 108 -0.38 18.62 -6.48
CA ARG A 108 0.07 19.42 -7.63
C ARG A 108 1.54 19.14 -8.00
N VAL A 109 2.42 19.04 -7.00
CA VAL A 109 3.85 18.72 -7.24
C VAL A 109 4.00 17.34 -7.87
N ALA A 110 3.21 16.36 -7.41
CA ALA A 110 3.22 15.02 -7.99
C ALA A 110 2.71 15.02 -9.44
N ALA A 111 1.60 15.69 -9.73
CA ALA A 111 1.06 15.85 -11.08
C ALA A 111 2.04 16.55 -12.03
N GLN A 112 2.84 17.48 -11.52
CA GLN A 112 3.90 18.11 -12.30
C GLN A 112 5.07 17.15 -12.58
N ALA A 113 5.45 16.33 -11.61
CA ALA A 113 6.59 15.42 -11.72
C ALA A 113 6.33 14.27 -12.73
N SER A 114 5.10 13.76 -12.79
CA SER A 114 4.71 12.64 -13.66
C SER A 114 4.79 12.96 -15.16
N ARG A 115 4.68 14.23 -15.54
CA ARG A 115 4.76 14.66 -16.96
C ARG A 115 6.18 14.75 -17.51
N GLY A 116 7.19 14.26 -16.79
CA GLY A 116 8.58 14.12 -17.26
C GLY A 116 9.31 15.45 -17.47
N ASN A 117 10.22 15.50 -18.43
CA ASN A 117 11.27 16.51 -18.68
C ASN A 117 10.82 17.98 -18.89
N ASP A 118 9.69 18.41 -18.37
CA ASP A 118 9.20 19.79 -18.47
C ASP A 118 9.95 20.77 -17.54
N SER A 119 10.70 20.26 -16.58
CA SER A 119 11.53 21.05 -15.65
C SER A 119 12.57 21.95 -16.34
N TRP A 120 12.98 21.64 -17.57
CA TRP A 120 13.95 22.43 -18.34
C TRP A 120 13.30 23.53 -19.20
N LYS A 121 11.96 23.56 -19.30
CA LYS A 121 11.23 24.54 -20.11
C LYS A 121 10.85 25.75 -19.27
N LEU A 122 11.84 26.49 -18.76
CA LEU A 122 11.70 27.74 -17.99
C LEU A 122 10.87 28.85 -18.69
N TRP A 123 10.40 28.61 -19.90
CA TRP A 123 9.67 29.56 -20.76
C TRP A 123 8.24 29.09 -21.08
N ARG A 124 7.73 28.06 -20.44
CA ARG A 124 6.35 27.59 -20.67
C ARG A 124 5.31 28.49 -19.99
N ASN A 125 4.14 28.59 -20.61
CA ASN A 125 3.07 29.48 -20.25
C ASN A 125 2.44 29.17 -18.89
N VAL A 126 2.00 30.20 -18.18
CA VAL A 126 1.21 30.14 -16.93
C VAL A 126 -0.03 29.26 -17.05
N THR A 127 -0.58 29.05 -18.25
CA THR A 127 -1.74 28.18 -18.55
C THR A 127 -1.48 26.69 -18.29
N GLU A 128 -0.23 26.23 -18.30
CA GLU A 128 0.09 24.82 -17.97
C GLU A 128 0.03 24.57 -16.46
N PHE A 129 0.19 25.60 -15.64
CA PHE A 129 -0.02 25.51 -14.19
C PHE A 129 -1.50 25.35 -13.82
N GLU A 130 -2.41 25.92 -14.62
CA GLU A 130 -3.86 25.78 -14.39
C GLU A 130 -4.30 24.31 -14.59
N ASP A 131 -3.73 23.58 -15.54
CA ASP A 131 -4.01 22.16 -15.77
C ASP A 131 -3.59 21.29 -14.58
N HIS A 132 -2.44 21.54 -13.96
CA HIS A 132 -1.97 20.80 -12.78
C HIS A 132 -2.83 21.09 -11.55
N TYR A 133 -3.31 22.33 -11.39
CA TYR A 133 -4.24 22.68 -10.31
C TYR A 133 -5.61 22.03 -10.51
N ALA A 134 -6.11 22.00 -11.74
CA ALA A 134 -7.37 21.35 -12.07
C ALA A 134 -7.30 19.82 -11.85
N GLU A 135 -6.18 19.20 -12.18
CA GLU A 135 -5.92 17.79 -11.93
C GLU A 135 -5.83 17.51 -10.43
N ALA A 136 -5.02 18.29 -9.70
CA ALA A 136 -4.89 18.15 -8.26
C ALA A 136 -6.24 18.31 -7.56
N THR A 137 -7.07 19.28 -7.98
CA THR A 137 -8.40 19.46 -7.40
C THR A 137 -9.30 18.25 -7.62
N ARG A 138 -9.31 17.67 -8.83
CA ARG A 138 -10.08 16.44 -9.13
C ARG A 138 -9.63 15.25 -8.26
N ILE A 139 -8.32 15.11 -8.06
CA ILE A 139 -7.77 14.07 -7.20
C ILE A 139 -8.20 14.32 -5.74
N LEU A 140 -8.14 15.57 -5.24
CA LEU A 140 -8.61 15.90 -3.90
C LEU A 140 -10.10 15.61 -3.69
N GLU A 141 -10.93 15.85 -4.71
CA GLU A 141 -12.35 15.47 -4.68
C GLU A 141 -12.50 13.95 -4.56
N ARG A 142 -11.71 13.17 -5.32
CA ARG A 142 -11.74 11.71 -5.32
C ARG A 142 -11.30 11.10 -3.99
N ILE A 143 -10.25 11.63 -3.38
CA ILE A 143 -9.74 11.13 -2.09
C ILE A 143 -10.44 11.75 -0.87
N GLY A 144 -11.51 12.54 -1.06
CA GLY A 144 -12.30 13.13 0.02
C GLY A 144 -11.66 14.32 0.74
N LEU A 145 -10.57 14.90 0.21
CA LEU A 145 -9.82 16.00 0.86
C LEU A 145 -10.02 17.38 0.19
N ALA A 146 -11.05 17.54 -0.64
CA ALA A 146 -11.32 18.83 -1.31
C ALA A 146 -11.56 19.97 -0.31
N GLY A 147 -12.18 19.68 0.85
CA GLY A 147 -12.41 20.66 1.93
C GLY A 147 -11.14 21.11 2.64
N ASP A 148 -10.07 20.30 2.57
CA ASP A 148 -8.79 20.50 3.23
C ASP A 148 -7.66 20.94 2.30
N ALA A 149 -7.99 21.37 1.09
CA ALA A 149 -7.02 21.72 0.04
C ALA A 149 -5.92 22.70 0.53
N GLU A 150 -6.29 23.69 1.34
CA GLU A 150 -5.38 24.70 1.90
C GLU A 150 -4.78 24.29 3.26
N THR A 151 -5.22 23.17 3.84
CA THR A 151 -4.72 22.68 5.12
C THR A 151 -3.26 22.24 4.96
N VAL A 152 -2.39 22.63 5.90
CA VAL A 152 -1.00 22.20 5.94
C VAL A 152 -0.97 20.71 6.30
N THR A 153 -0.28 19.91 5.51
CA THR A 153 -0.30 18.43 5.57
C THR A 153 0.07 17.85 6.95
N GLU A 154 0.96 18.50 7.70
CA GLU A 154 1.30 18.06 9.05
C GLU A 154 0.10 18.01 10.01
N ASN A 155 -0.93 18.83 9.78
CA ASN A 155 -2.13 18.95 10.61
C ASN A 155 -3.21 17.92 10.29
N LEU A 156 -3.04 17.13 9.23
CA LEU A 156 -3.96 16.04 8.88
C LEU A 156 -3.88 14.90 9.90
N SER A 157 -4.99 14.21 10.10
CA SER A 157 -5.06 12.91 10.78
C SER A 157 -4.26 11.83 10.04
N HIS A 158 -4.06 10.68 10.65
CA HIS A 158 -3.36 9.56 10.00
C HIS A 158 -4.15 9.01 8.80
N GLY A 159 -5.47 8.92 8.88
CA GLY A 159 -6.33 8.48 7.78
C GLY A 159 -6.27 9.45 6.59
N GLU A 160 -6.46 10.76 6.85
CA GLU A 160 -6.35 11.80 5.82
C GLU A 160 -4.97 11.84 5.15
N LYS A 161 -3.89 11.64 5.92
CA LYS A 161 -2.54 11.49 5.35
C LYS A 161 -2.45 10.30 4.44
N ARG A 162 -3.10 9.18 4.81
CA ARG A 162 -3.09 7.97 3.99
C ARG A 162 -3.86 8.17 2.68
N SER A 163 -5.04 8.80 2.75
CA SER A 163 -5.79 9.19 1.55
C SER A 163 -4.97 10.13 0.65
N LEU A 164 -4.25 11.10 1.24
CA LEU A 164 -3.38 12.00 0.49
C LEU A 164 -2.19 11.27 -0.18
N GLU A 165 -1.59 10.27 0.48
CA GLU A 165 -0.53 9.42 -0.11
C GLU A 165 -1.02 8.67 -1.35
N ILE A 166 -2.24 8.12 -1.29
CA ILE A 166 -2.91 7.50 -2.44
C ILE A 166 -3.14 8.56 -3.53
N GLY A 167 -3.64 9.74 -3.18
CA GLY A 167 -3.86 10.83 -4.12
C GLY A 167 -2.58 11.31 -4.81
N VAL A 168 -1.47 11.40 -4.09
CA VAL A 168 -0.14 11.72 -4.66
C VAL A 168 0.31 10.64 -5.65
N ALA A 169 0.07 9.38 -5.34
CA ALA A 169 0.39 8.29 -6.26
C ALA A 169 -0.51 8.27 -7.50
N LEU A 170 -1.79 8.66 -7.37
CA LEU A 170 -2.73 8.81 -8.49
C LEU A 170 -2.41 9.99 -9.42
N ALA A 171 -1.72 11.01 -8.93
CA ALA A 171 -1.43 12.22 -9.70
C ALA A 171 -0.58 11.98 -10.97
N GLY A 172 -0.03 10.80 -11.11
CA GLY A 172 0.69 10.37 -12.31
C GLY A 172 -0.12 9.53 -13.28
N ASP A 173 -1.41 9.34 -13.03
CA ASP A 173 -2.30 8.49 -13.83
C ASP A 173 -1.67 7.09 -14.09
N PRO A 174 -1.44 6.30 -13.01
CA PRO A 174 -0.71 5.03 -13.12
C PRO A 174 -1.57 3.93 -13.76
N ASP A 175 -0.97 3.09 -14.60
CA ASP A 175 -1.58 1.83 -15.05
C ASP A 175 -1.59 0.79 -13.93
N LEU A 176 -0.61 0.88 -13.01
CA LEU A 176 -0.48 0.01 -11.84
C LEU A 176 -0.12 0.81 -10.58
N LEU A 177 -0.99 0.74 -9.58
CA LEU A 177 -0.77 1.34 -8.27
C LEU A 177 -0.38 0.27 -7.25
N LEU A 178 0.78 0.44 -6.59
CA LEU A 178 1.23 -0.41 -5.50
C LEU A 178 0.98 0.28 -4.16
N LEU A 179 0.23 -0.37 -3.28
CA LEU A 179 -0.09 0.11 -1.93
C LEU A 179 0.57 -0.78 -0.87
N ASP A 180 1.38 -0.17 -0.01
CA ASP A 180 2.10 -0.90 1.04
C ASP A 180 1.50 -0.59 2.41
N GLU A 181 0.76 -1.56 2.96
CA GLU A 181 0.06 -1.49 4.24
C GLU A 181 -0.81 -0.20 4.40
N PRO A 182 -1.76 0.06 3.47
CA PRO A 182 -2.51 1.32 3.46
C PRO A 182 -3.39 1.52 4.69
N THR A 183 -3.76 0.47 5.42
CA THR A 183 -4.57 0.58 6.64
C THR A 183 -3.75 0.65 7.94
N ALA A 184 -2.41 0.52 7.86
CA ALA A 184 -1.56 0.50 9.04
C ALA A 184 -1.58 1.84 9.80
N GLY A 185 -1.85 1.76 11.11
CA GLY A 185 -1.86 2.94 11.99
C GLY A 185 -3.10 3.84 11.86
N VAL A 186 -4.09 3.43 11.10
CA VAL A 186 -5.36 4.12 10.92
C VAL A 186 -6.38 3.61 11.96
N SER A 187 -7.28 4.48 12.46
CA SER A 187 -8.37 4.08 13.34
C SER A 187 -9.38 3.19 12.60
N SER A 188 -10.19 2.42 13.33
CA SER A 188 -11.18 1.52 12.69
C SER A 188 -12.12 2.24 11.72
N GLU A 189 -12.59 3.45 12.07
CA GLU A 189 -13.42 4.28 11.19
C GLU A 189 -12.66 4.72 9.92
N GLY A 190 -11.37 5.10 10.09
CA GLY A 190 -10.53 5.51 8.96
C GLY A 190 -10.12 4.32 8.06
N VAL A 191 -10.11 3.09 8.57
CA VAL A 191 -9.88 1.89 7.74
C VAL A 191 -10.98 1.74 6.71
N GLU A 192 -12.26 1.92 7.09
CA GLU A 192 -13.39 1.85 6.16
C GLU A 192 -13.28 2.91 5.05
N GLU A 193 -12.85 4.12 5.38
CA GLU A 193 -12.64 5.21 4.41
C GLU A 193 -11.51 4.89 3.42
N VAL A 194 -10.38 4.37 3.92
CA VAL A 194 -9.24 3.96 3.08
C VAL A 194 -9.60 2.79 2.19
N VAL A 195 -10.34 1.81 2.70
CA VAL A 195 -10.83 0.65 1.94
C VAL A 195 -11.75 1.11 0.82
N ALA A 196 -12.75 1.94 1.11
CA ALA A 196 -13.66 2.49 0.10
C ALA A 196 -12.91 3.29 -0.99
N LEU A 197 -11.85 4.02 -0.60
CA LEU A 197 -10.99 4.71 -1.57
C LEU A 197 -10.22 3.72 -2.46
N ILE A 198 -9.69 2.62 -1.90
CA ILE A 198 -8.98 1.59 -2.67
C ILE A 198 -9.92 0.93 -3.67
N GLU A 199 -11.15 0.60 -3.27
CA GLU A 199 -12.18 0.03 -4.18
C GLU A 199 -12.54 1.01 -5.30
N ASP A 200 -12.70 2.32 -4.98
CA ASP A 200 -12.96 3.36 -5.99
C ASP A 200 -11.80 3.46 -6.99
N VAL A 201 -10.56 3.39 -6.53
CA VAL A 201 -9.37 3.43 -7.38
C VAL A 201 -9.26 2.16 -8.23
N ALA A 202 -9.53 0.99 -7.67
CA ALA A 202 -9.48 -0.29 -8.38
C ALA A 202 -10.53 -0.40 -9.50
N ALA A 203 -11.57 0.45 -9.49
CA ALA A 203 -12.59 0.46 -10.55
C ALA A 203 -12.02 0.92 -11.93
N ASP A 204 -10.93 1.68 -11.95
CA ASP A 204 -10.33 2.22 -13.18
C ASP A 204 -8.80 2.06 -13.27
N HIS A 205 -8.14 1.53 -12.22
CA HIS A 205 -6.71 1.24 -12.17
C HIS A 205 -6.46 -0.20 -11.74
N SER A 206 -5.32 -0.75 -12.14
CA SER A 206 -4.84 -2.01 -11.55
C SER A 206 -4.17 -1.71 -10.21
N VAL A 207 -4.43 -2.52 -9.20
CA VAL A 207 -3.92 -2.30 -7.84
C VAL A 207 -3.23 -3.54 -7.33
N MET A 208 -2.02 -3.39 -6.81
CA MET A 208 -1.38 -4.40 -5.97
C MET A 208 -1.26 -3.89 -4.55
N LEU A 209 -1.66 -4.72 -3.60
CA LEU A 209 -1.79 -4.36 -2.20
C LEU A 209 -0.95 -5.30 -1.31
N ILE A 210 -0.09 -4.77 -0.45
CA ILE A 210 0.45 -5.51 0.69
C ILE A 210 -0.38 -5.14 1.91
N GLU A 211 -1.00 -6.11 2.56
CA GLU A 211 -1.78 -5.92 3.78
C GLU A 211 -1.60 -7.07 4.77
N HIS A 212 -1.82 -6.76 6.04
CA HIS A 212 -1.81 -7.72 7.15
C HIS A 212 -3.21 -7.93 7.74
N ASN A 213 -4.14 -7.02 7.45
CA ASN A 213 -5.54 -7.16 7.85
C ASN A 213 -6.24 -8.12 6.89
N MET A 214 -6.40 -9.37 7.33
CA MET A 214 -6.99 -10.42 6.49
C MET A 214 -8.46 -10.16 6.16
N GLU A 215 -9.20 -9.45 7.01
CA GLU A 215 -10.59 -9.07 6.74
C GLU A 215 -10.66 -8.15 5.52
N VAL A 216 -9.83 -7.10 5.50
CA VAL A 216 -9.70 -6.19 4.34
C VAL A 216 -9.28 -6.96 3.09
N VAL A 217 -8.22 -7.80 3.19
CA VAL A 217 -7.72 -8.58 2.05
C VAL A 217 -8.79 -9.46 1.44
N MET A 218 -9.55 -10.19 2.27
CA MET A 218 -10.59 -11.11 1.81
C MET A 218 -11.82 -10.41 1.23
N ASP A 219 -12.08 -9.17 1.65
CA ASP A 219 -13.25 -8.41 1.23
C ASP A 219 -13.05 -7.73 -0.14
N ILE A 220 -11.89 -7.12 -0.36
CA ILE A 220 -11.68 -6.26 -1.53
C ILE A 220 -10.88 -6.89 -2.68
N SER A 221 -10.17 -8.02 -2.44
CA SER A 221 -9.27 -8.57 -3.46
C SER A 221 -10.01 -9.44 -4.47
N ASP A 222 -9.71 -9.23 -5.75
CA ASP A 222 -10.09 -10.18 -6.82
C ASP A 222 -9.23 -11.44 -6.72
N ARG A 223 -7.97 -11.26 -6.31
CA ARG A 223 -6.97 -12.32 -6.25
C ARG A 223 -5.98 -12.08 -5.12
N ILE A 224 -5.50 -13.16 -4.52
CA ILE A 224 -4.51 -13.15 -3.46
C ILE A 224 -3.32 -14.01 -3.85
N ALA A 225 -2.12 -13.43 -3.77
CA ALA A 225 -0.85 -14.13 -3.93
C ALA A 225 -0.15 -14.23 -2.58
N VAL A 226 0.27 -15.43 -2.20
CA VAL A 226 0.85 -15.71 -0.89
C VAL A 226 2.35 -15.96 -1.00
N LEU A 227 3.14 -15.09 -0.40
CA LEU A 227 4.59 -15.25 -0.29
C LEU A 227 4.97 -15.91 1.04
N HIS A 228 5.86 -16.89 0.99
CA HIS A 228 6.45 -17.51 2.17
C HIS A 228 7.92 -17.81 1.92
N ARG A 229 8.82 -17.27 2.73
CA ARG A 229 10.29 -17.46 2.64
C ARG A 229 10.88 -17.14 1.26
N GLY A 230 10.29 -16.15 0.59
CA GLY A 230 10.72 -15.70 -0.73
C GLY A 230 10.06 -16.41 -1.91
N GLU A 231 9.28 -17.44 -1.68
CA GLU A 231 8.59 -18.23 -2.72
C GLU A 231 7.09 -17.88 -2.76
N LEU A 232 6.49 -17.95 -3.93
CA LEU A 232 5.04 -17.87 -4.12
C LEU A 232 4.44 -19.25 -3.86
N ILE A 233 3.69 -19.42 -2.78
CA ILE A 233 3.15 -20.72 -2.35
C ILE A 233 1.68 -20.92 -2.72
N ALA A 234 0.94 -19.86 -2.96
CA ALA A 234 -0.46 -19.89 -3.43
C ALA A 234 -0.76 -18.63 -4.22
N ASP A 235 -1.67 -18.73 -5.17
CA ASP A 235 -2.10 -17.66 -6.04
C ASP A 235 -3.48 -17.96 -6.62
N GLY A 236 -4.50 -17.20 -6.26
CA GLY A 236 -5.88 -17.45 -6.68
C GLY A 236 -6.92 -16.57 -6.00
N PRO A 237 -8.21 -16.82 -6.26
CA PRO A 237 -9.32 -16.14 -5.61
C PRO A 237 -9.26 -16.27 -4.07
N PRO A 238 -9.82 -15.30 -3.32
CA PRO A 238 -9.80 -15.32 -1.85
C PRO A 238 -10.31 -16.62 -1.22
N GLU A 239 -11.38 -17.20 -1.77
CA GLU A 239 -11.96 -18.45 -1.28
C GLU A 239 -11.01 -19.66 -1.41
N ASP A 240 -10.22 -19.73 -2.48
CA ASP A 240 -9.27 -20.81 -2.72
C ASP A 240 -8.09 -20.69 -1.76
N VAL A 241 -7.55 -19.48 -1.59
CA VAL A 241 -6.41 -19.19 -0.70
C VAL A 241 -6.79 -19.44 0.77
N ARG A 242 -8.01 -19.07 1.17
CA ARG A 242 -8.51 -19.31 2.54
C ARG A 242 -8.57 -20.80 2.90
N GLY A 243 -8.90 -21.66 1.92
CA GLY A 243 -9.01 -23.10 2.09
C GLY A 243 -7.71 -23.88 1.94
N ASP A 244 -6.62 -23.23 1.53
CA ASP A 244 -5.36 -23.88 1.20
C ASP A 244 -4.59 -24.28 2.48
N GLU A 245 -4.31 -25.59 2.62
CA GLU A 245 -3.59 -26.17 3.77
C GLU A 245 -2.14 -25.64 3.86
N VAL A 246 -1.48 -25.38 2.73
CA VAL A 246 -0.09 -24.88 2.69
C VAL A 246 -0.05 -23.45 3.20
N VAL A 247 -1.06 -22.63 2.83
CA VAL A 247 -1.21 -21.27 3.34
C VAL A 247 -1.45 -21.27 4.85
N GLN A 248 -2.37 -22.12 5.33
CA GLN A 248 -2.66 -22.23 6.76
C GLN A 248 -1.41 -22.67 7.54
N GLU A 249 -0.65 -23.66 7.06
CA GLU A 249 0.60 -24.07 7.69
C GLU A 249 1.66 -22.96 7.71
N ALA A 250 1.77 -22.17 6.64
CA ALA A 250 2.72 -21.07 6.56
C ALA A 250 2.44 -19.98 7.62
N TYR A 251 1.16 -19.72 7.89
CA TYR A 251 0.74 -18.78 8.95
C TYR A 251 0.83 -19.39 10.35
N LEU A 252 0.44 -20.65 10.54
CA LEU A 252 0.49 -21.35 11.84
C LEU A 252 1.91 -21.77 12.22
N GLY A 253 2.74 -22.13 11.26
CA GLY A 253 4.13 -22.56 11.50
C GLY A 253 5.06 -21.44 11.98
N GLY A 254 4.66 -20.17 11.82
CA GLY A 254 5.36 -19.01 12.38
C GLY A 254 5.12 -18.77 13.88
N TYR A 255 4.05 -19.32 14.44
CA TYR A 255 3.74 -19.32 15.87
C TYR A 255 4.10 -20.69 16.42
N GLY A 256 5.33 -20.84 16.87
CA GLY A 256 5.78 -22.09 17.51
C GLY A 256 4.88 -22.48 18.67
N ARG A 257 4.34 -23.70 18.59
CA ARG A 257 3.81 -24.58 19.63
C ARG A 257 3.63 -23.99 21.04
N GLU A 258 2.74 -23.03 21.21
CA GLU A 258 2.07 -22.77 22.48
C GLU A 258 0.73 -22.07 22.19
N GLY A 259 -0.38 -22.81 22.34
CA GLY A 259 -1.71 -22.26 22.62
C GLY A 259 -2.62 -21.98 21.44
N SER A 260 -3.40 -23.00 21.05
CA SER A 260 -4.85 -22.97 20.74
C SER A 260 -5.43 -21.90 19.83
N GLU A 261 -6.07 -22.39 18.76
CA GLU A 261 -7.42 -21.98 18.33
C GLU A 261 -7.81 -20.54 18.65
N ASP A 262 -7.51 -19.57 17.77
CA ASP A 262 -8.23 -18.30 17.66
C ASP A 262 -7.59 -17.38 16.60
N GLY A 263 -7.42 -17.86 15.37
CA GLY A 263 -6.92 -17.05 14.23
C GLY A 263 -8.00 -16.76 13.17
N PHE A 264 -9.16 -17.38 13.27
CA PHE A 264 -10.28 -17.23 12.32
C PHE A 264 -11.65 -17.20 13.01
N ALA A 265 -11.76 -16.75 14.27
CA ALA A 265 -13.05 -16.64 14.97
C ALA A 265 -13.25 -15.24 15.53
N GLU A 266 -14.27 -14.60 15.00
CA GLU A 266 -15.20 -13.61 15.56
C GLU A 266 -14.75 -12.76 16.76
N SER A 267 -14.57 -11.48 16.56
CA SER A 267 -14.59 -10.48 17.63
C SER A 267 -16.03 -10.26 18.11
N GLU A 268 -16.49 -11.10 19.03
CA GLU A 268 -17.69 -10.81 19.80
C GLU A 268 -17.41 -9.71 20.84
N THR A 269 -18.23 -8.71 20.80
CA THR A 269 -18.37 -7.57 21.67
C THR A 269 -18.48 -7.97 23.15
N ALA A 270 -17.52 -7.55 23.96
CA ALA A 270 -17.67 -7.53 25.41
C ALA A 270 -18.32 -6.20 25.85
N THR A 271 -19.61 -6.22 26.11
CA THR A 271 -20.30 -5.22 26.92
C THR A 271 -19.92 -5.41 28.37
N ASP A 272 -19.27 -4.43 28.93
CA ASP A 272 -19.02 -4.29 30.37
C ASP A 272 -20.27 -3.67 31.00
N ASP A 273 -21.00 -4.48 31.76
CA ASP A 273 -22.00 -4.02 32.72
C ASP A 273 -21.41 -4.13 34.12
N GLY A 274 -21.28 -2.96 34.74
CA GLY A 274 -20.81 -2.82 36.08
C GLY A 274 -21.76 -3.38 37.13
N ASP A 275 -21.32 -3.65 38.30
CA ASP A 275 -21.99 -3.21 39.51
C ASP A 275 -21.08 -3.17 40.74
N ALA A 276 -21.47 -2.27 41.57
CA ALA A 276 -20.96 -1.71 42.78
C ALA A 276 -20.71 -2.70 43.94
N ALA A 277 -19.84 -2.42 44.84
CA ALA A 277 -20.13 -2.04 46.20
C ALA A 277 -18.90 -2.10 47.16
N ALA A 278 -18.68 -0.96 47.73
CA ALA A 278 -18.57 -0.67 49.16
C ALA A 278 -17.48 -1.33 50.06
N ASP A 279 -16.81 -0.46 50.69
CA ASP A 279 -16.65 -0.28 52.15
C ASP A 279 -15.24 -0.46 52.75
N GLY A 280 -14.89 0.51 53.58
CA GLY A 280 -14.10 0.31 54.79
C GLY A 280 -12.68 0.88 54.84
N GLY A 281 -12.51 2.15 55.02
CA GLY A 281 -12.16 2.70 56.34
C GLY A 281 -10.70 2.65 56.79
N ARG A 282 -10.20 3.81 57.05
CA ARG A 282 -9.37 4.23 58.22
C ARG A 282 -8.02 4.89 57.97
N ARG A 283 -8.02 6.21 58.07
CA ARG A 283 -7.20 7.07 59.00
C ARG A 283 -5.75 6.57 59.31
N VAL A 284 -4.70 7.34 59.32
CA VAL A 284 -4.38 8.59 60.04
C VAL A 284 -2.88 8.99 59.77
N ARG A 285 -2.64 10.33 59.72
CA ARG A 285 -1.47 11.13 60.10
C ARG A 285 -0.22 11.14 59.18
N ALA A 286 0.09 12.24 58.67
CA ALA A 286 0.63 13.51 59.22
C ALA A 286 2.17 13.51 59.36
N GLY A 287 2.78 14.48 58.71
CA GLY A 287 3.99 15.09 59.28
C GLY A 287 5.12 15.29 58.29
N GLY A 288 5.38 16.55 57.94
CA GLY A 288 6.70 17.11 58.02
C GLY A 288 7.31 17.66 56.71
N GLU A 289 7.05 18.91 56.42
CA GLU A 289 8.00 19.82 55.83
C GLU A 289 9.18 20.15 56.82
N PRO A 290 10.22 20.91 56.45
CA PRO A 290 10.75 21.37 55.16
C PRO A 290 12.30 21.30 55.08
N ARG A 291 12.84 21.39 53.88
CA ARG A 291 13.92 22.37 53.56
C ARG A 291 14.22 22.39 52.08
#